data_dfc9135ad220dcf18fa329698e01572c
#
_entry.id   dfc9135ad220dcf18fa329698e01572c
#
_cell.length_a   1.000
_cell.length_b   1.000
_cell.length_c   1.000
_cell.angle_alpha   90.00
_cell.angle_beta   90.00
_cell.angle_gamma   90.00
#
_symmetry.space_group_name_H-M   'P 1'
#
loop_
_entity.id
_entity.type
_entity.pdbx_description
1 polymer ?
#
loop_
_entity_poly.entity_id
_entity_poly.type
_entity_poly.pdbx_seq_one_letter_code
_entity_poly.pdbx_strand_id
1 'polypeptide(L)'
;MKKTCALLVITGLVSTQAVLAGDISGTVTLKGTPPPEKEIPQIKEDPNCGKLHTEAVKTRFYVVGANNGLGDVFVTLKGITVKSSGPSAPPAMIDQKGCEYQPYILAVQTGQKILVKNSDPVLHNIHPTPTAPGNKEENKAQMPNGPDLTFSFPSPETFLRIKCDVHPWMFSYVCVVDSPYIAVTDNDGKYTIKNVPDGKYTIEFYHRKAAPAASPATAEVEVKGGSVTKDISLDAK
;
A
#
# COMPACT_ATOMS: atom_id res chain seq x y z
N MET A 1 18.11 -46.97 -57.76
CA MET A 1 18.57 -45.63 -57.32
C MET A 1 17.72 -45.23 -56.14
N LYS A 2 18.23 -45.35 -54.89
CA LYS A 2 17.54 -44.95 -53.66
C LYS A 2 18.00 -43.54 -53.33
N LYS A 3 17.04 -42.59 -53.36
CA LYS A 3 17.31 -41.20 -52.93
C LYS A 3 17.12 -41.12 -51.42
N THR A 4 18.18 -40.89 -50.67
CA THR A 4 18.17 -40.64 -49.23
C THR A 4 17.90 -39.14 -49.01
N CYS A 5 16.75 -38.79 -48.44
CA CYS A 5 16.47 -37.41 -48.06
C CYS A 5 16.97 -37.16 -46.64
N ALA A 6 18.00 -36.33 -46.51
CA ALA A 6 18.53 -35.91 -45.20
C ALA A 6 17.64 -34.80 -44.64
N LEU A 7 17.04 -35.06 -43.51
CA LEU A 7 16.24 -34.07 -42.75
C LEU A 7 17.18 -33.24 -41.90
N LEU A 8 17.36 -31.94 -42.22
CA LEU A 8 18.12 -31.01 -41.44
C LEU A 8 17.27 -30.52 -40.28
N VAL A 9 17.57 -30.96 -39.06
CA VAL A 9 16.94 -30.45 -37.83
C VAL A 9 17.68 -29.21 -37.40
N ILE A 10 17.07 -28.04 -37.59
CA ILE A 10 17.59 -26.78 -37.09
C ILE A 10 17.13 -26.64 -35.63
N THR A 11 18.00 -26.94 -34.68
CA THR A 11 17.78 -26.62 -33.25
C THR A 11 17.99 -25.13 -33.03
N GLY A 12 16.92 -24.36 -33.02
CA GLY A 12 16.96 -22.95 -32.61
C GLY A 12 17.32 -22.84 -31.12
N LEU A 13 18.50 -22.29 -30.80
CA LEU A 13 18.80 -21.86 -29.41
C LEU A 13 17.87 -20.69 -29.05
N VAL A 14 16.89 -20.93 -28.21
CA VAL A 14 16.14 -19.85 -27.55
C VAL A 14 17.03 -19.28 -26.46
N SER A 15 17.70 -18.16 -26.75
CA SER A 15 18.44 -17.39 -25.75
C SER A 15 17.42 -16.73 -24.82
N THR A 16 17.23 -17.26 -23.60
CA THR A 16 16.51 -16.58 -22.52
C THR A 16 17.41 -15.45 -22.01
N GLN A 17 17.13 -14.23 -22.43
CA GLN A 17 17.76 -13.07 -21.80
C GLN A 17 17.24 -12.98 -20.36
N ALA A 18 18.13 -13.13 -19.39
CA ALA A 18 17.83 -12.85 -18.00
C ALA A 18 17.47 -11.34 -17.89
N VAL A 19 16.24 -11.07 -17.51
CA VAL A 19 15.84 -9.70 -17.18
C VAL A 19 16.53 -9.35 -15.87
N LEU A 20 17.53 -8.45 -15.93
CA LEU A 20 18.15 -7.93 -14.74
C LEU A 20 17.12 -7.08 -13.99
N ALA A 21 17.12 -7.20 -12.68
CA ALA A 21 16.21 -6.47 -11.80
C ALA A 21 16.94 -6.05 -10.52
N GLY A 22 16.54 -4.93 -9.96
CA GLY A 22 17.09 -4.42 -8.71
C GLY A 22 15.97 -3.90 -7.79
N ASP A 23 16.28 -3.71 -6.52
CA ASP A 23 15.37 -3.07 -5.60
C ASP A 23 15.56 -1.54 -5.66
N ILE A 24 14.47 -0.79 -5.58
CA ILE A 24 14.49 0.65 -5.32
C ILE A 24 14.17 0.84 -3.86
N SER A 25 15.12 1.36 -3.08
CA SER A 25 14.94 1.67 -1.67
C SER A 25 15.23 3.14 -1.39
N GLY A 26 14.83 3.62 -0.22
CA GLY A 26 15.11 4.99 0.19
C GLY A 26 14.36 5.39 1.43
N THR A 27 14.53 6.65 1.79
CA THR A 27 13.86 7.27 2.93
C THR A 27 13.08 8.50 2.47
N VAL A 28 11.83 8.59 2.90
CA VAL A 28 11.02 9.81 2.78
C VAL A 28 11.14 10.56 4.08
N THR A 29 11.56 11.82 4.03
CA THR A 29 11.67 12.68 5.22
C THR A 29 10.66 13.84 5.17
N LEU A 30 10.23 14.31 6.32
CA LEU A 30 9.38 15.49 6.44
C LEU A 30 10.24 16.75 6.63
N LYS A 31 9.96 17.77 5.84
CA LYS A 31 10.53 19.12 5.98
C LYS A 31 9.53 20.03 6.68
N GLY A 32 10.03 20.85 7.60
CA GLY A 32 9.19 21.74 8.42
C GLY A 32 8.58 21.02 9.62
N THR A 33 7.76 21.76 10.36
CA THR A 33 7.09 21.25 11.57
C THR A 33 5.63 21.00 11.27
N PRO A 34 5.16 19.74 11.33
CA PRO A 34 3.74 19.45 11.12
C PRO A 34 2.90 19.97 12.28
N PRO A 35 1.60 20.22 12.06
CA PRO A 35 0.68 20.45 13.16
C PRO A 35 0.72 19.26 14.14
N PRO A 36 0.55 19.52 15.45
CA PRO A 36 0.55 18.45 16.44
C PRO A 36 -0.62 17.49 16.20
N GLU A 37 -0.37 16.19 16.39
CA GLU A 37 -1.42 15.18 16.39
C GLU A 37 -2.35 15.39 17.57
N LYS A 38 -3.66 15.29 17.33
CA LYS A 38 -4.71 15.51 18.32
C LYS A 38 -5.15 14.20 18.95
N GLU A 39 -5.42 14.21 20.23
CA GLU A 39 -6.06 13.07 20.88
C GLU A 39 -7.45 12.80 20.30
N ILE A 40 -7.85 11.55 20.31
CA ILE A 40 -9.18 11.06 19.92
C ILE A 40 -9.91 10.63 21.19
N PRO A 41 -10.54 11.58 21.93
CA PRO A 41 -11.13 11.27 23.22
C PRO A 41 -12.22 10.23 23.15
N GLN A 42 -12.93 10.14 22.03
CA GLN A 42 -14.02 9.17 21.80
C GLN A 42 -13.58 7.72 21.99
N ILE A 43 -12.33 7.38 21.66
CA ILE A 43 -11.80 6.03 21.90
C ILE A 43 -11.75 5.74 23.40
N LYS A 44 -11.25 6.69 24.19
CA LYS A 44 -11.11 6.54 25.64
C LYS A 44 -12.47 6.55 26.35
N GLU A 45 -13.42 7.30 25.83
CA GLU A 45 -14.79 7.43 26.37
C GLU A 45 -15.64 6.19 26.07
N ASP A 46 -15.33 5.44 25.01
CA ASP A 46 -16.00 4.19 24.73
C ASP A 46 -15.68 3.12 25.79
N PRO A 47 -16.67 2.49 26.40
CA PRO A 47 -16.46 1.57 27.53
C PRO A 47 -15.71 0.29 27.18
N ASN A 48 -15.64 -0.06 25.91
CA ASN A 48 -14.93 -1.25 25.41
C ASN A 48 -13.60 -0.87 24.78
N CYS A 49 -13.60 0.08 23.84
CA CYS A 49 -12.39 0.54 23.14
C CYS A 49 -11.38 1.17 24.10
N GLY A 50 -11.85 1.99 25.06
CA GLY A 50 -10.98 2.64 26.03
C GLY A 50 -10.15 1.69 26.88
N LYS A 51 -10.64 0.47 27.13
CA LYS A 51 -9.90 -0.57 27.89
C LYS A 51 -8.75 -1.21 27.09
N LEU A 52 -8.75 -1.03 25.77
CA LEU A 52 -7.72 -1.59 24.88
C LEU A 52 -6.47 -0.71 24.81
N HIS A 53 -6.51 0.48 25.40
CA HIS A 53 -5.44 1.46 25.36
C HIS A 53 -5.00 1.91 26.76
N THR A 54 -3.70 1.89 26.99
CA THR A 54 -3.08 2.45 28.21
C THR A 54 -2.80 3.95 28.05
N GLU A 55 -2.57 4.39 26.81
CA GLU A 55 -2.26 5.76 26.45
C GLU A 55 -3.36 6.35 25.55
N ALA A 56 -3.43 7.67 25.48
CA ALA A 56 -4.36 8.36 24.59
C ALA A 56 -3.99 8.10 23.12
N VAL A 57 -4.96 7.60 22.34
CA VAL A 57 -4.80 7.44 20.88
C VAL A 57 -4.90 8.80 20.21
N LYS A 58 -4.02 9.04 19.25
CA LYS A 58 -3.95 10.30 18.51
C LYS A 58 -4.25 10.11 17.04
N THR A 59 -4.59 11.20 16.37
CA THR A 59 -4.69 11.24 14.92
C THR A 59 -3.36 10.82 14.27
N ARG A 60 -3.42 10.35 13.03
CA ARG A 60 -2.24 9.92 12.24
C ARG A 60 -2.13 10.78 10.98
N PHE A 61 -2.10 12.11 11.17
CA PHE A 61 -1.93 13.01 10.03
C PHE A 61 -0.49 13.04 9.55
N TYR A 62 0.47 12.96 10.50
CA TYR A 62 1.89 12.87 10.22
C TYR A 62 2.56 11.91 11.21
N VAL A 63 2.97 10.75 10.72
CA VAL A 63 3.79 9.82 11.50
C VAL A 63 5.25 10.17 11.24
N VAL A 64 5.88 10.83 12.20
CA VAL A 64 7.28 11.28 12.08
C VAL A 64 8.15 10.48 13.03
N GLY A 65 9.02 9.66 12.48
CA GLY A 65 9.97 8.82 13.20
C GLY A 65 11.35 9.43 13.32
N ALA A 66 12.35 8.57 13.50
CA ALA A 66 13.74 8.98 13.64
C ALA A 66 14.22 9.78 12.41
N ASN A 67 15.09 10.78 12.64
CA ASN A 67 15.70 11.61 11.60
C ASN A 67 14.65 12.27 10.66
N ASN A 68 13.49 12.65 11.18
CA ASN A 68 12.35 13.18 10.44
C ASN A 68 11.80 12.23 9.37
N GLY A 69 11.99 10.93 9.49
CA GLY A 69 11.40 9.94 8.59
C GLY A 69 9.89 10.06 8.60
N LEU A 70 9.26 10.07 7.41
CA LEU A 70 7.81 10.22 7.25
C LEU A 70 7.16 8.87 6.92
N GLY A 71 6.41 8.34 7.86
CA GLY A 71 5.60 7.13 7.70
C GLY A 71 4.32 7.37 6.90
N ASP A 72 3.64 6.27 6.58
CA ASP A 72 2.36 6.26 5.89
C ASP A 72 2.38 6.93 4.49
N VAL A 73 3.56 6.99 3.83
CA VAL A 73 3.72 7.43 2.44
C VAL A 73 3.54 6.24 1.52
N PHE A 74 2.54 6.31 0.65
CA PHE A 74 2.37 5.35 -0.43
C PHE A 74 3.34 5.69 -1.57
N VAL A 75 4.08 4.68 -2.06
CA VAL A 75 5.11 4.81 -3.09
C VAL A 75 4.81 3.85 -4.23
N THR A 76 4.85 4.34 -5.47
CA THR A 76 4.62 3.53 -6.67
C THR A 76 5.48 4.02 -7.84
N LEU A 77 5.57 3.19 -8.89
CA LEU A 77 6.28 3.54 -10.13
C LEU A 77 5.30 3.91 -11.24
N LYS A 78 5.57 5.02 -11.90
CA LYS A 78 4.92 5.43 -13.14
C LYS A 78 5.76 5.03 -14.35
N GLY A 79 5.07 4.76 -15.47
CA GLY A 79 5.75 4.43 -16.74
C GLY A 79 6.18 2.97 -16.85
N ILE A 80 5.82 2.11 -15.89
CA ILE A 80 6.09 0.69 -15.95
C ILE A 80 4.98 -0.04 -16.72
N THR A 81 5.38 -0.98 -17.59
CA THR A 81 4.44 -1.73 -18.45
C THR A 81 3.94 -3.02 -17.80
N VAL A 82 4.62 -3.47 -16.73
CA VAL A 82 4.23 -4.69 -16.00
C VAL A 82 2.94 -4.43 -15.26
N LYS A 83 1.92 -5.22 -15.61
CA LYS A 83 0.58 -5.12 -15.05
C LYS A 83 0.43 -5.89 -13.75
N SER A 84 -0.61 -5.57 -13.01
CA SER A 84 -1.00 -6.24 -11.79
C SER A 84 -1.11 -7.76 -11.98
N SER A 85 -0.53 -8.50 -11.06
CA SER A 85 -0.78 -9.93 -10.84
C SER A 85 -1.71 -10.17 -9.65
N GLY A 86 -2.46 -9.13 -9.26
CA GLY A 86 -3.23 -9.06 -8.03
C GLY A 86 -4.07 -10.28 -7.68
N PRO A 87 -4.85 -10.88 -8.61
CA PRO A 87 -5.61 -12.10 -8.33
C PRO A 87 -4.74 -13.27 -7.85
N SER A 88 -3.47 -13.33 -8.29
CA SER A 88 -2.48 -14.35 -7.93
C SER A 88 -1.51 -13.91 -6.83
N ALA A 89 -1.54 -12.63 -6.44
CA ALA A 89 -0.71 -12.12 -5.36
C ALA A 89 -1.16 -12.69 -4.00
N PRO A 90 -0.26 -12.88 -3.03
CA PRO A 90 -0.64 -13.22 -1.66
C PRO A 90 -1.65 -12.20 -1.14
N PRO A 91 -2.67 -12.63 -0.36
CA PRO A 91 -3.62 -11.71 0.21
C PRO A 91 -2.93 -10.67 1.11
N ALA A 92 -3.36 -9.41 1.00
CA ALA A 92 -3.03 -8.38 1.97
C ALA A 92 -3.99 -8.48 3.18
N MET A 93 -3.65 -7.86 4.29
CA MET A 93 -4.46 -7.95 5.51
C MET A 93 -4.74 -6.57 6.11
N ILE A 94 -5.97 -6.40 6.59
CA ILE A 94 -6.36 -5.34 7.52
C ILE A 94 -6.83 -6.03 8.79
N ASP A 95 -6.26 -5.65 9.94
CA ASP A 95 -6.71 -6.09 11.27
C ASP A 95 -7.44 -4.95 11.96
N GLN A 96 -8.59 -5.24 12.55
CA GLN A 96 -9.33 -4.37 13.43
C GLN A 96 -8.86 -4.66 14.84
N LYS A 97 -7.99 -3.80 15.37
CA LYS A 97 -7.32 -4.01 16.64
C LYS A 97 -7.14 -2.70 17.40
N GLY A 98 -7.60 -2.68 18.63
CA GLY A 98 -7.62 -1.46 19.44
C GLY A 98 -8.64 -0.45 18.94
N CYS A 99 -9.75 -0.89 18.32
CA CYS A 99 -10.72 -0.03 17.66
C CYS A 99 -10.09 0.91 16.61
N GLU A 100 -9.08 0.38 15.92
CA GLU A 100 -8.40 1.00 14.78
C GLU A 100 -8.25 -0.02 13.66
N TYR A 101 -8.16 0.43 12.41
CA TYR A 101 -7.70 -0.42 11.30
C TYR A 101 -6.18 -0.36 11.18
N GLN A 102 -5.56 -1.53 11.11
CA GLN A 102 -4.12 -1.70 10.95
C GLN A 102 -3.81 -2.55 9.71
N PRO A 103 -2.97 -2.06 8.76
CA PRO A 103 -2.29 -0.76 8.79
C PRO A 103 -3.23 0.43 8.46
N TYR A 104 -2.78 1.65 8.76
CA TYR A 104 -3.51 2.88 8.42
C TYR A 104 -3.51 3.16 6.92
N ILE A 105 -2.39 2.88 6.23
CA ILE A 105 -2.28 2.90 4.76
C ILE A 105 -1.91 1.49 4.29
N LEU A 106 -2.75 0.92 3.44
CA LEU A 106 -2.49 -0.36 2.77
C LEU A 106 -2.32 -0.15 1.28
N ALA A 107 -1.25 -0.67 0.69
CA ALA A 107 -1.06 -0.70 -0.77
C ALA A 107 -1.33 -2.10 -1.32
N VAL A 108 -2.14 -2.20 -2.36
CA VAL A 108 -2.51 -3.45 -3.02
C VAL A 108 -2.55 -3.29 -4.53
N GLN A 109 -2.45 -4.41 -5.23
CA GLN A 109 -2.65 -4.46 -6.67
C GLN A 109 -4.14 -4.56 -7.01
N THR A 110 -4.54 -4.11 -8.20
CA THR A 110 -5.89 -4.35 -8.72
C THR A 110 -6.24 -5.83 -8.68
N GLY A 111 -7.40 -6.17 -8.11
CA GLY A 111 -7.87 -7.55 -7.97
C GLY A 111 -7.21 -8.36 -6.86
N GLN A 112 -6.19 -7.85 -6.17
CA GLN A 112 -5.58 -8.52 -5.02
C GLN A 112 -6.60 -8.66 -3.88
N LYS A 113 -6.62 -9.84 -3.25
CA LYS A 113 -7.48 -10.08 -2.09
C LYS A 113 -6.97 -9.31 -0.87
N ILE A 114 -7.89 -8.72 -0.15
CA ILE A 114 -7.67 -8.11 1.16
C ILE A 114 -8.47 -8.93 2.16
N LEU A 115 -7.80 -9.58 3.10
CA LEU A 115 -8.43 -10.25 4.23
C LEU A 115 -8.61 -9.23 5.34
N VAL A 116 -9.79 -9.21 5.94
CA VAL A 116 -10.10 -8.34 7.08
C VAL A 116 -10.40 -9.21 8.29
N LYS A 117 -9.58 -9.06 9.32
CA LYS A 117 -9.70 -9.75 10.59
C LYS A 117 -10.26 -8.79 11.64
N ASN A 118 -11.03 -9.31 12.60
CA ASN A 118 -11.40 -8.59 13.81
C ASN A 118 -10.70 -9.24 15.02
N SER A 119 -9.66 -8.59 15.54
CA SER A 119 -8.91 -9.03 16.73
C SER A 119 -9.41 -8.40 18.02
N ASP A 120 -10.41 -7.51 17.95
CA ASP A 120 -11.00 -6.87 19.11
C ASP A 120 -12.17 -7.69 19.71
N PRO A 121 -12.45 -7.56 21.00
CA PRO A 121 -13.57 -8.22 21.66
C PRO A 121 -14.91 -7.50 21.43
N VAL A 122 -15.00 -6.64 20.41
CA VAL A 122 -16.18 -5.82 20.08
C VAL A 122 -16.58 -5.97 18.62
N LEU A 123 -17.85 -5.66 18.33
CA LEU A 123 -18.35 -5.58 16.97
C LEU A 123 -17.71 -4.40 16.24
N HIS A 124 -17.23 -4.64 15.06
CA HIS A 124 -16.88 -3.62 14.07
C HIS A 124 -17.64 -3.86 12.77
N ASN A 125 -17.58 -2.91 11.85
CA ASN A 125 -17.91 -3.17 10.46
C ASN A 125 -16.80 -2.60 9.57
N ILE A 126 -16.68 -3.16 8.38
CA ILE A 126 -15.79 -2.63 7.36
C ILE A 126 -16.61 -2.09 6.19
N HIS A 127 -16.44 -0.79 5.94
CA HIS A 127 -17.20 -0.04 4.97
C HIS A 127 -16.25 0.72 4.03
N PRO A 128 -15.76 0.06 2.94
CA PRO A 128 -15.08 0.76 1.86
C PRO A 128 -16.03 1.72 1.16
N THR A 129 -15.58 2.95 0.94
CA THR A 129 -16.33 4.00 0.23
C THR A 129 -15.53 4.44 -1.02
N PRO A 130 -15.47 3.59 -2.07
CA PRO A 130 -14.73 3.89 -3.28
C PRO A 130 -15.34 5.03 -4.06
N THR A 131 -14.49 5.72 -4.83
CA THR A 131 -14.90 6.78 -5.77
C THR A 131 -14.57 6.42 -7.22
N ALA A 132 -13.64 5.49 -7.43
CA ALA A 132 -13.26 5.06 -8.77
C ALA A 132 -14.35 4.16 -9.40
N PRO A 133 -14.71 4.39 -10.68
CA PRO A 133 -15.64 3.51 -11.39
C PRO A 133 -15.17 2.05 -11.39
N GLY A 134 -16.08 1.12 -11.13
CA GLY A 134 -15.79 -0.33 -11.10
C GLY A 134 -15.50 -0.87 -9.71
N ASN A 135 -15.02 -0.08 -8.78
CA ASN A 135 -14.96 -0.46 -7.37
C ASN A 135 -16.37 -0.34 -6.75
N LYS A 136 -16.72 -1.30 -5.90
CA LYS A 136 -18.05 -1.35 -5.29
C LYS A 136 -17.98 -0.98 -3.82
N GLU A 137 -18.92 -0.15 -3.39
CA GLU A 137 -19.19 0.09 -1.99
C GLU A 137 -19.82 -1.16 -1.38
N GLU A 138 -19.31 -1.57 -0.23
CA GLU A 138 -19.84 -2.68 0.57
C GLU A 138 -19.78 -2.28 2.04
N ASN A 139 -20.73 -2.77 2.84
CA ASN A 139 -20.71 -2.58 4.27
C ASN A 139 -20.98 -3.92 4.96
N LYS A 140 -19.99 -4.44 5.68
CA LYS A 140 -20.09 -5.76 6.33
C LYS A 140 -19.75 -5.66 7.81
N ALA A 141 -20.66 -6.10 8.65
CA ALA A 141 -20.41 -6.26 10.07
C ALA A 141 -19.50 -7.47 10.32
N GLN A 142 -18.60 -7.36 11.30
CA GLN A 142 -17.74 -8.45 11.73
C GLN A 142 -17.73 -8.54 13.25
N MET A 143 -18.28 -9.66 13.74
CA MET A 143 -18.33 -9.96 15.17
C MET A 143 -16.94 -10.21 15.75
N PRO A 144 -16.75 -10.08 17.07
CA PRO A 144 -15.54 -10.52 17.74
C PRO A 144 -15.21 -11.97 17.38
N ASN A 145 -13.94 -12.21 16.97
CA ASN A 145 -13.48 -13.55 16.55
C ASN A 145 -14.32 -14.19 15.42
N GLY A 146 -15.06 -13.37 14.67
CA GLY A 146 -15.78 -13.82 13.48
C GLY A 146 -14.84 -14.24 12.36
N PRO A 147 -15.36 -14.92 11.31
CA PRO A 147 -14.54 -15.31 10.18
C PRO A 147 -13.99 -14.08 9.44
N ASP A 148 -12.81 -14.23 8.85
CA ASP A 148 -12.20 -13.18 8.03
C ASP A 148 -13.12 -12.83 6.86
N LEU A 149 -13.28 -11.52 6.62
CA LEU A 149 -13.97 -11.00 5.45
C LEU A 149 -12.97 -10.83 4.30
N THR A 150 -13.45 -10.92 3.08
CA THR A 150 -12.62 -10.74 1.89
C THR A 150 -13.18 -9.63 1.01
N PHE A 151 -12.27 -8.72 0.59
CA PHE A 151 -12.52 -7.64 -0.36
C PHE A 151 -11.49 -7.69 -1.48
N SER A 152 -11.83 -7.11 -2.63
CA SER A 152 -10.87 -6.81 -3.71
C SER A 152 -11.42 -5.66 -4.55
N PHE A 153 -10.53 -4.87 -5.14
CA PHE A 153 -10.88 -3.69 -5.93
C PHE A 153 -10.30 -3.84 -7.33
N PRO A 154 -11.13 -3.93 -8.38
CA PRO A 154 -10.67 -4.13 -9.75
C PRO A 154 -10.12 -2.87 -10.42
N SER A 155 -10.41 -1.69 -9.90
CA SER A 155 -9.98 -0.41 -10.49
C SER A 155 -8.94 0.30 -9.62
N PRO A 156 -7.92 0.95 -10.21
CA PRO A 156 -6.97 1.75 -9.47
C PRO A 156 -7.66 2.90 -8.74
N GLU A 157 -7.27 3.12 -7.49
CA GLU A 157 -7.77 4.22 -6.66
C GLU A 157 -6.75 4.54 -5.55
N THR A 158 -6.38 5.82 -5.41
CA THR A 158 -5.47 6.26 -4.37
C THR A 158 -6.25 6.79 -3.18
N PHE A 159 -5.97 6.25 -1.98
CA PHE A 159 -6.64 6.57 -0.73
C PHE A 159 -8.15 6.26 -0.71
N LEU A 160 -8.55 5.11 -1.28
CA LEU A 160 -9.88 4.56 -1.05
C LEU A 160 -10.11 4.45 0.46
N ARG A 161 -11.10 5.14 0.97
CA ARG A 161 -11.37 5.18 2.41
C ARG A 161 -12.10 3.92 2.86
N ILE A 162 -11.62 3.34 3.95
CA ILE A 162 -12.29 2.32 4.75
C ILE A 162 -12.74 2.99 6.05
N LYS A 163 -13.98 2.81 6.47
CA LYS A 163 -14.51 3.34 7.73
C LYS A 163 -15.30 2.30 8.51
N CYS A 164 -15.44 2.51 9.80
CA CYS A 164 -16.40 1.82 10.66
C CYS A 164 -17.58 2.76 10.94
N ASP A 165 -18.82 2.28 10.76
CA ASP A 165 -20.02 3.09 11.05
C ASP A 165 -20.40 3.00 12.53
N VAL A 166 -19.87 2.00 13.26
CA VAL A 166 -20.05 1.85 14.71
C VAL A 166 -19.11 2.79 15.48
N HIS A 167 -17.87 2.95 14.98
CA HIS A 167 -16.82 3.74 15.63
C HIS A 167 -16.33 4.84 14.68
N PRO A 168 -16.88 6.07 14.72
CA PRO A 168 -16.64 7.11 13.71
C PRO A 168 -15.18 7.57 13.59
N TRP A 169 -14.37 7.34 14.60
CA TRP A 169 -12.94 7.63 14.59
C TRP A 169 -12.10 6.59 13.84
N MET A 170 -12.68 5.39 13.61
CA MET A 170 -11.99 4.24 13.03
C MET A 170 -12.06 4.28 11.50
N PHE A 171 -10.93 4.58 10.88
CA PHE A 171 -10.78 4.60 9.43
C PHE A 171 -9.34 4.33 8.99
N SER A 172 -9.19 3.85 7.76
CA SER A 172 -7.92 3.64 7.08
C SER A 172 -8.05 3.91 5.59
N TYR A 173 -6.98 3.73 4.83
CA TYR A 173 -6.99 3.97 3.39
C TYR A 173 -6.29 2.85 2.64
N VAL A 174 -6.87 2.46 1.51
CA VAL A 174 -6.29 1.50 0.58
C VAL A 174 -5.87 2.24 -0.69
N CYS A 175 -4.62 2.02 -1.12
CA CYS A 175 -4.10 2.46 -2.40
C CYS A 175 -4.08 1.27 -3.35
N VAL A 176 -4.92 1.31 -4.38
CA VAL A 176 -5.08 0.25 -5.38
C VAL A 176 -4.39 0.68 -6.68
N VAL A 177 -3.47 -0.12 -7.19
CA VAL A 177 -2.72 0.19 -8.42
C VAL A 177 -2.62 -1.00 -9.36
N ASP A 178 -2.54 -0.72 -10.65
CA ASP A 178 -2.38 -1.74 -11.70
C ASP A 178 -0.90 -2.09 -11.94
N SER A 179 -0.17 -2.33 -10.85
CA SER A 179 1.26 -2.66 -10.87
C SER A 179 1.69 -3.37 -9.59
N PRO A 180 2.65 -4.33 -9.66
CA PRO A 180 3.22 -4.96 -8.46
C PRO A 180 4.29 -4.11 -7.76
N TYR A 181 4.72 -3.00 -8.34
CA TYR A 181 5.83 -2.18 -7.85
C TYR A 181 5.33 -1.06 -6.93
N ILE A 182 5.06 -1.44 -5.70
CA ILE A 182 4.45 -0.61 -4.66
C ILE A 182 5.15 -0.80 -3.32
N ALA A 183 5.12 0.22 -2.50
CA ALA A 183 5.53 0.18 -1.10
C ALA A 183 4.73 1.19 -0.28
N VAL A 184 4.76 1.03 1.04
CA VAL A 184 4.37 2.07 2.01
C VAL A 184 5.54 2.26 2.95
N THR A 185 5.87 3.50 3.29
CA THR A 185 6.96 3.77 4.23
C THR A 185 6.61 3.29 5.62
N ASP A 186 7.62 2.76 6.32
CA ASP A 186 7.52 2.48 7.76
C ASP A 186 7.51 3.79 8.58
N ASN A 187 7.44 3.67 9.91
CA ASN A 187 7.41 4.83 10.79
C ASN A 187 8.68 5.71 10.73
N ASP A 188 9.79 5.16 10.25
CA ASP A 188 11.05 5.88 10.04
C ASP A 188 11.22 6.39 8.59
N GLY A 189 10.16 6.32 7.81
CA GLY A 189 10.12 6.80 6.42
C GLY A 189 10.81 5.89 5.40
N LYS A 190 11.25 4.69 5.78
CA LYS A 190 11.95 3.77 4.88
C LYS A 190 10.98 3.03 3.98
N TYR A 191 11.35 2.85 2.71
CA TYR A 191 10.59 2.06 1.75
C TYR A 191 11.50 1.17 0.89
N THR A 192 10.93 0.12 0.32
CA THR A 192 11.59 -0.72 -0.68
C THR A 192 10.58 -1.25 -1.69
N ILE A 193 10.77 -0.94 -2.96
CA ILE A 193 10.07 -1.54 -4.10
C ILE A 193 10.98 -2.63 -4.65
N LYS A 194 10.53 -3.88 -4.63
CA LYS A 194 11.37 -5.04 -4.94
C LYS A 194 11.30 -5.47 -6.40
N ASN A 195 12.40 -6.05 -6.88
CA ASN A 195 12.49 -6.73 -8.16
C ASN A 195 12.08 -5.87 -9.36
N VAL A 196 12.42 -4.59 -9.36
CA VAL A 196 12.14 -3.66 -10.46
C VAL A 196 13.06 -3.99 -11.64
N PRO A 197 12.53 -4.23 -12.85
CA PRO A 197 13.35 -4.45 -14.04
C PRO A 197 14.25 -3.27 -14.33
N ASP A 198 15.35 -3.52 -15.06
CA ASP A 198 16.19 -2.43 -15.55
C ASP A 198 15.38 -1.46 -16.41
N GLY A 199 15.57 -0.17 -16.18
CA GLY A 199 14.83 0.90 -16.86
C GLY A 199 14.88 2.25 -16.14
N LYS A 200 14.28 3.23 -16.78
CA LYS A 200 14.08 4.58 -16.21
C LYS A 200 12.63 4.73 -15.79
N TYR A 201 12.41 5.19 -14.58
CA TYR A 201 11.09 5.30 -13.96
C TYR A 201 10.95 6.61 -13.23
N THR A 202 9.70 7.07 -13.13
CA THR A 202 9.31 8.12 -12.20
C THR A 202 8.70 7.44 -10.98
N ILE A 203 9.29 7.68 -9.80
CA ILE A 203 8.68 7.28 -8.52
C ILE A 203 7.66 8.35 -8.14
N GLU A 204 6.46 7.94 -7.76
CA GLU A 204 5.42 8.80 -7.22
C GLU A 204 5.25 8.52 -5.72
N PHE A 205 5.23 9.59 -4.92
CA PHE A 205 5.08 9.56 -3.48
C PHE A 205 3.79 10.27 -3.09
N TYR A 206 2.91 9.56 -2.42
CA TYR A 206 1.59 10.05 -1.99
C TYR A 206 1.51 10.04 -0.48
N HIS A 207 1.18 11.17 0.12
CA HIS A 207 0.92 11.26 1.55
C HIS A 207 -0.34 12.09 1.77
N ARG A 208 -1.20 11.65 2.70
CA ARG A 208 -2.53 12.25 2.92
C ARG A 208 -2.52 13.76 3.13
N LYS A 209 -1.44 14.30 3.69
CA LYS A 209 -1.29 15.72 4.02
C LYS A 209 -0.17 16.38 3.22
N ALA A 210 1.05 15.85 3.24
CA ALA A 210 2.21 16.46 2.61
C ALA A 210 2.19 16.39 1.06
N ALA A 211 1.81 15.24 0.49
CA ALA A 211 1.74 15.03 -0.96
C ALA A 211 0.47 14.25 -1.33
N PRO A 212 -0.69 14.93 -1.39
CA PRO A 212 -1.99 14.29 -1.62
C PRO A 212 -2.11 13.68 -3.02
N ALA A 213 -3.13 12.82 -3.20
CA ALA A 213 -3.36 12.05 -4.42
C ALA A 213 -3.42 12.91 -5.71
N ALA A 214 -3.94 14.12 -5.62
CA ALA A 214 -4.06 15.02 -6.77
C ALA A 214 -2.72 15.62 -7.23
N SER A 215 -1.69 15.59 -6.38
CA SER A 215 -0.37 16.17 -6.67
C SER A 215 0.72 15.43 -5.90
N PRO A 216 1.06 14.19 -6.31
CA PRO A 216 2.14 13.43 -5.68
C PRO A 216 3.48 14.15 -5.87
N ALA A 217 4.39 13.96 -4.91
CA ALA A 217 5.78 14.30 -5.15
C ALA A 217 6.41 13.23 -6.06
N THR A 218 7.37 13.62 -6.89
CA THR A 218 7.99 12.71 -7.87
C THR A 218 9.50 12.75 -7.81
N ALA A 219 10.14 11.64 -8.19
CA ALA A 219 11.57 11.55 -8.38
C ALA A 219 11.92 10.60 -9.51
N GLU A 220 12.89 10.98 -10.34
CA GLU A 220 13.41 10.11 -11.39
C GLU A 220 14.43 9.11 -10.81
N VAL A 221 14.41 7.88 -11.34
CA VAL A 221 15.35 6.81 -10.97
C VAL A 221 15.67 5.96 -12.18
N GLU A 222 16.91 5.47 -12.25
CA GLU A 222 17.34 4.48 -13.25
C GLU A 222 17.80 3.21 -12.52
N VAL A 223 17.18 2.07 -12.81
CA VAL A 223 17.61 0.74 -12.39
C VAL A 223 18.47 0.16 -13.50
N LYS A 224 19.69 -0.24 -13.19
CA LYS A 224 20.65 -0.78 -14.16
C LYS A 224 21.56 -1.81 -13.50
N GLY A 225 21.16 -3.08 -13.61
CA GLY A 225 21.94 -4.22 -13.16
C GLY A 225 22.10 -4.35 -11.64
N GLY A 226 21.25 -3.68 -10.84
CA GLY A 226 21.33 -3.77 -9.38
C GLY A 226 20.40 -2.79 -8.65
N SER A 227 20.43 -2.86 -7.31
CA SER A 227 19.59 -2.01 -6.46
C SER A 227 20.05 -0.55 -6.48
N VAL A 228 19.11 0.36 -6.31
CA VAL A 228 19.33 1.81 -6.28
C VAL A 228 18.65 2.44 -5.06
N THR A 229 19.26 3.49 -4.52
CA THR A 229 18.68 4.26 -3.41
C THR A 229 18.19 5.60 -3.91
N LYS A 230 16.95 5.98 -3.49
CA LYS A 230 16.36 7.28 -3.82
C LYS A 230 15.63 7.85 -2.60
N ASP A 231 16.24 8.87 -2.00
CA ASP A 231 15.65 9.62 -0.91
C ASP A 231 14.89 10.85 -1.44
N ILE A 232 13.88 11.29 -0.69
CA ILE A 232 13.09 12.48 -0.98
C ILE A 232 12.65 13.15 0.32
N SER A 233 12.40 14.48 0.24
CA SER A 233 11.76 15.22 1.34
C SER A 233 10.43 15.80 0.89
N LEU A 234 9.42 15.72 1.75
CA LEU A 234 8.09 16.30 1.57
C LEU A 234 7.89 17.45 2.56
N ASP A 235 7.25 18.52 2.13
CA ASP A 235 6.98 19.66 3.00
C ASP A 235 5.73 19.42 3.86
N ALA A 236 5.81 19.77 5.16
CA ALA A 236 4.63 19.84 6.03
C ALA A 236 3.68 20.95 5.53
N LYS A 237 2.37 20.69 5.55
CA LYS A 237 1.31 21.64 5.13
C LYS A 237 0.33 21.89 6.26
#